data_3a4125639d0427d38f135dd51b0e8cc0
#
_entry.id   3a4125639d0427d38f135dd51b0e8cc0
#
_cell.length_a   1.000
_cell.length_b   1.000
_cell.length_c   1.000
_cell.angle_alpha   90.00
_cell.angle_beta   90.00
_cell.angle_gamma   90.00
#
_symmetry.space_group_name_H-M   'P 1'
#
loop_
_entity.id
_entity.type
_entity.pdbx_description
1 polymer ?
#
loop_
_entity_poly.entity_id
_entity_poly.type
_entity_poly.pdbx_seq_one_letter_code
_entity_poly.pdbx_strand_id
1 'polypeptide(L)'
;MKQYHPVCNFIYFTTVIGFTMFLNHPVFLGISLVGALGYTLQLFGVKRSGKSLTGLFFLMLVTALINPAFSHQGITVITVLPTGNVLTLESILYGLGAACKLAAVLLWFRSLSEVLTTDKIVYLFGKTFPVLGLLLSMIIAFIPKMQKKLRDITLARGKAQNLKQGIDILSTLITWELEDAAEQADSM
;
A
#
# COMPACT_ATOMS: atom_id res chain seq x y z
N MET A 1 0.87 -13.59 -13.97
CA MET A 1 1.92 -12.57 -13.63
C MET A 1 2.85 -12.96 -12.49
N LYS A 2 2.49 -13.81 -11.52
CA LYS A 2 3.43 -14.25 -10.46
C LYS A 2 4.70 -14.95 -10.98
N GLN A 3 4.65 -15.54 -12.17
CA GLN A 3 5.78 -16.28 -12.80
C GLN A 3 6.66 -15.43 -13.74
N TYR A 4 6.27 -14.19 -14.03
CA TYR A 4 7.06 -13.32 -14.92
C TYR A 4 8.24 -12.69 -14.20
N HIS A 5 9.24 -12.28 -15.00
CA HIS A 5 10.45 -11.64 -14.51
C HIS A 5 10.11 -10.37 -13.68
N PRO A 6 10.77 -10.16 -12.52
CA PRO A 6 10.47 -9.04 -11.62
C PRO A 6 10.48 -7.67 -12.29
N VAL A 7 11.44 -7.43 -13.20
CA VAL A 7 11.58 -6.17 -13.94
C VAL A 7 10.36 -5.91 -14.84
N CYS A 8 9.86 -6.94 -15.56
CA CYS A 8 8.69 -6.79 -16.42
C CYS A 8 7.43 -6.43 -15.62
N ASN A 9 7.24 -7.08 -14.47
CA ASN A 9 6.13 -6.77 -13.59
C ASN A 9 6.22 -5.34 -13.06
N PHE A 10 7.40 -4.92 -12.62
CA PHE A 10 7.62 -3.57 -12.11
C PHE A 10 7.33 -2.50 -13.16
N ILE A 11 7.89 -2.64 -14.38
CA ILE A 11 7.65 -1.71 -15.48
C ILE A 11 6.17 -1.66 -15.83
N TYR A 12 5.51 -2.81 -15.97
CA TYR A 12 4.08 -2.86 -16.29
C TYR A 12 3.23 -2.07 -15.28
N PHE A 13 3.36 -2.38 -14.00
CA PHE A 13 2.55 -1.71 -12.97
C PHE A 13 2.89 -0.23 -12.85
N THR A 14 4.18 0.14 -12.92
CA THR A 14 4.59 1.55 -12.88
C THR A 14 4.00 2.33 -14.05
N THR A 15 4.03 1.75 -15.24
CA THR A 15 3.45 2.37 -16.44
C THR A 15 1.94 2.53 -16.31
N VAL A 16 1.22 1.48 -15.89
CA VAL A 16 -0.24 1.53 -15.74
C VAL A 16 -0.68 2.52 -14.65
N ILE A 17 0.02 2.54 -13.51
CA ILE A 17 -0.25 3.50 -12.43
C ILE A 17 0.08 4.92 -12.92
N GLY A 18 1.22 5.11 -13.58
CA GLY A 18 1.60 6.39 -14.18
C GLY A 18 0.55 6.91 -15.14
N PHE A 19 0.12 6.12 -16.11
CA PHE A 19 -0.93 6.53 -17.05
C PHE A 19 -2.24 6.84 -16.33
N THR A 20 -2.64 6.05 -15.33
CA THR A 20 -3.86 6.32 -14.54
C THR A 20 -3.75 7.65 -13.78
N MET A 21 -2.57 8.04 -13.31
CA MET A 21 -2.36 9.30 -12.59
C MET A 21 -2.36 10.53 -13.52
N PHE A 22 -1.74 10.42 -14.69
CA PHE A 22 -1.57 11.56 -15.61
C PHE A 22 -2.75 11.77 -16.54
N LEU A 23 -3.44 10.71 -16.97
CA LEU A 23 -4.58 10.83 -17.89
C LEU A 23 -5.87 11.14 -17.12
N ASN A 24 -6.40 12.33 -17.35
CA ASN A 24 -7.65 12.79 -16.72
C ASN A 24 -8.92 12.56 -17.56
N HIS A 25 -8.80 11.90 -18.70
CA HIS A 25 -9.94 11.64 -19.56
C HIS A 25 -10.86 10.57 -18.93
N PRO A 26 -12.19 10.80 -18.82
CA PRO A 26 -13.11 9.93 -18.10
C PRO A 26 -13.17 8.50 -18.66
N VAL A 27 -13.02 8.34 -19.99
CA VAL A 27 -13.01 7.03 -20.63
C VAL A 27 -11.79 6.20 -20.20
N PHE A 28 -10.61 6.81 -20.14
CA PHE A 28 -9.39 6.10 -19.67
C PHE A 28 -9.47 5.75 -18.19
N LEU A 29 -10.05 6.62 -17.36
CA LEU A 29 -10.28 6.32 -15.95
C LEU A 29 -11.24 5.14 -15.76
N GLY A 30 -12.32 5.08 -16.55
CA GLY A 30 -13.25 3.96 -16.56
C GLY A 30 -12.61 2.64 -16.96
N ILE A 31 -11.84 2.64 -18.05
CA ILE A 31 -11.10 1.46 -18.52
C ILE A 31 -10.09 0.99 -17.49
N SER A 32 -9.32 1.92 -16.89
CA SER A 32 -8.34 1.62 -15.86
C SER A 32 -9.00 1.03 -14.61
N LEU A 33 -10.14 1.58 -14.16
CA LEU A 33 -10.89 1.09 -13.01
C LEU A 33 -11.42 -0.34 -13.26
N VAL A 34 -12.05 -0.59 -14.41
CA VAL A 34 -12.57 -1.91 -14.79
C VAL A 34 -11.42 -2.92 -14.92
N GLY A 35 -10.31 -2.53 -15.54
CA GLY A 35 -9.10 -3.36 -15.65
C GLY A 35 -8.50 -3.69 -14.28
N ALA A 36 -8.39 -2.71 -13.38
CA ALA A 36 -7.90 -2.89 -12.02
C ALA A 36 -8.81 -3.81 -11.20
N LEU A 37 -10.13 -3.65 -11.30
CA LEU A 37 -11.12 -4.52 -10.66
C LEU A 37 -11.01 -5.96 -11.18
N GLY A 38 -11.02 -6.14 -12.49
CA GLY A 38 -10.91 -7.47 -13.11
C GLY A 38 -9.63 -8.19 -12.69
N TYR A 39 -8.51 -7.48 -12.73
CA TYR A 39 -7.22 -8.03 -12.32
C TYR A 39 -7.18 -8.38 -10.82
N THR A 40 -7.71 -7.51 -9.96
CA THR A 40 -7.78 -7.74 -8.52
C THR A 40 -8.66 -8.96 -8.19
N LEU A 41 -9.81 -9.10 -8.87
CA LEU A 41 -10.70 -10.25 -8.70
C LEU A 41 -10.05 -11.57 -9.14
N GLN A 42 -9.28 -11.58 -10.23
CA GLN A 42 -8.52 -12.75 -10.65
C GLN A 42 -7.40 -13.12 -9.67
N LEU A 43 -6.75 -12.12 -9.08
CA LEU A 43 -5.60 -12.33 -8.21
C LEU A 43 -5.98 -12.84 -6.82
N PHE A 44 -7.01 -12.25 -6.21
CA PHE A 44 -7.43 -12.53 -4.83
C PHE A 44 -8.66 -13.43 -4.70
N GLY A 45 -9.41 -13.59 -5.80
CA GLY A 45 -10.72 -14.24 -5.78
C GLY A 45 -11.82 -13.36 -5.16
N VAL A 46 -13.07 -13.65 -5.50
CA VAL A 46 -14.24 -12.83 -5.12
C VAL A 46 -14.41 -12.73 -3.59
N LYS A 47 -14.23 -13.85 -2.88
CA LYS A 47 -14.45 -13.90 -1.41
C LYS A 47 -13.45 -13.04 -0.61
N ARG A 48 -12.16 -13.05 -0.99
CA ARG A 48 -11.12 -12.28 -0.29
C ARG A 48 -11.10 -10.81 -0.70
N SER A 49 -11.55 -10.53 -1.91
CA SER A 49 -11.64 -9.17 -2.44
C SER A 49 -12.79 -8.37 -1.82
N GLY A 50 -13.89 -9.02 -1.41
CA GLY A 50 -15.12 -8.36 -0.95
C GLY A 50 -14.90 -7.33 0.16
N LYS A 51 -14.26 -7.70 1.27
CA LYS A 51 -13.98 -6.76 2.37
C LYS A 51 -13.18 -5.54 1.95
N SER A 52 -12.20 -5.72 1.07
CA SER A 52 -11.38 -4.61 0.58
C SER A 52 -12.13 -3.74 -0.42
N LEU A 53 -12.97 -4.33 -1.27
CA LEU A 53 -13.81 -3.59 -2.20
C LEU A 53 -14.85 -2.74 -1.47
N THR A 54 -15.41 -3.23 -0.34
CA THR A 54 -16.32 -2.45 0.50
C THR A 54 -15.63 -1.23 1.09
N GLY A 55 -14.39 -1.38 1.62
CA GLY A 55 -13.60 -0.25 2.13
C GLY A 55 -13.25 0.75 1.03
N LEU A 56 -12.92 0.26 -0.16
CA LEU A 56 -12.62 1.08 -1.32
C LEU A 56 -13.86 1.84 -1.82
N PHE A 57 -15.03 1.19 -1.83
CA PHE A 57 -16.30 1.85 -2.18
C PHE A 57 -16.64 2.97 -1.20
N PHE A 58 -16.45 2.73 0.10
CA PHE A 58 -16.63 3.76 1.12
C PHE A 58 -15.68 4.95 0.90
N LEU A 59 -14.41 4.67 0.61
CA LEU A 59 -13.42 5.71 0.31
C LEU A 59 -13.78 6.51 -0.96
N MET A 60 -14.26 5.83 -2.02
CA MET A 60 -14.77 6.50 -3.22
C MET A 60 -15.92 7.45 -2.90
N LEU A 61 -16.87 6.99 -2.08
CA LEU A 61 -18.03 7.78 -1.69
C LEU A 61 -17.61 9.02 -0.88
N VAL A 62 -16.70 8.84 0.07
CA VAL A 62 -16.16 9.96 0.87
C VAL A 62 -15.43 10.97 -0.03
N THR A 63 -14.57 10.50 -0.95
CA THR A 63 -13.84 11.38 -1.87
C THR A 63 -14.78 12.12 -2.82
N ALA A 64 -15.82 11.45 -3.34
CA ALA A 64 -16.81 12.04 -4.21
C ALA A 64 -17.65 13.11 -3.52
N LEU A 65 -17.89 12.99 -2.20
CA LEU A 65 -18.65 13.98 -1.41
C LEU A 65 -17.78 15.14 -0.93
N ILE A 66 -16.52 14.89 -0.58
CA ILE A 66 -15.60 15.95 -0.10
C ILE A 66 -15.33 16.96 -1.21
N ASN A 67 -15.10 16.50 -2.43
CA ASN A 67 -14.71 17.40 -3.52
C ASN A 67 -15.75 18.50 -3.79
N PRO A 68 -17.07 18.21 -3.97
CA PRO A 68 -18.08 19.23 -4.13
C PRO A 68 -18.26 20.14 -2.91
N ALA A 69 -17.93 19.66 -1.70
CA ALA A 69 -18.02 20.46 -0.48
C ALA A 69 -16.95 21.57 -0.40
N PHE A 70 -15.79 21.35 -1.03
CA PHE A 70 -14.65 22.27 -0.99
C PHE A 70 -14.37 22.98 -2.32
N SER A 71 -14.79 22.43 -3.45
CA SER A 71 -14.58 23.01 -4.79
C SER A 71 -15.86 23.67 -5.27
N HIS A 72 -15.79 24.97 -5.52
CA HIS A 72 -16.93 25.83 -5.94
C HIS A 72 -16.82 26.26 -7.42
N GLN A 73 -15.98 25.55 -8.18
CA GLN A 73 -15.74 25.86 -9.59
C GLN A 73 -16.84 25.25 -10.46
N GLY A 74 -17.52 26.07 -11.23
CA GLY A 74 -18.52 25.63 -12.21
C GLY A 74 -19.55 26.71 -12.47
N ILE A 75 -20.24 26.63 -13.63
CA ILE A 75 -21.23 27.58 -14.09
C ILE A 75 -22.65 27.10 -13.71
N THR A 76 -22.86 25.80 -13.62
CA THR A 76 -24.18 25.19 -13.40
C THR A 76 -24.47 25.01 -11.90
N VAL A 77 -25.09 25.99 -11.30
CA VAL A 77 -25.47 25.96 -9.88
C VAL A 77 -26.70 25.06 -9.68
N ILE A 78 -26.57 24.04 -8.83
CA ILE A 78 -27.68 23.15 -8.46
C ILE A 78 -28.35 23.66 -7.18
N THR A 79 -27.55 23.97 -6.16
CA THR A 79 -28.05 24.44 -4.86
C THR A 79 -26.96 25.19 -4.10
N VAL A 80 -27.38 25.98 -3.12
CA VAL A 80 -26.47 26.65 -2.19
C VAL A 80 -26.54 25.95 -0.87
N LEU A 81 -25.40 25.47 -0.37
CA LEU A 81 -25.33 24.83 0.95
C LEU A 81 -25.59 25.84 2.08
N PRO A 82 -26.03 25.40 3.26
CA PRO A 82 -26.21 26.27 4.43
C PRO A 82 -24.91 26.98 4.87
N THR A 83 -23.78 26.49 4.43
CA THR A 83 -22.43 27.08 4.66
C THR A 83 -22.13 28.24 3.72
N GLY A 84 -23.05 28.62 2.82
CA GLY A 84 -22.83 29.65 1.80
C GLY A 84 -22.11 29.16 0.53
N ASN A 85 -21.73 27.90 0.48
CA ASN A 85 -21.00 27.32 -0.64
C ASN A 85 -21.96 26.89 -1.76
N VAL A 86 -21.58 27.18 -2.99
CA VAL A 86 -22.35 26.86 -4.19
C VAL A 86 -22.00 25.44 -4.67
N LEU A 87 -23.00 24.57 -4.72
CA LEU A 87 -22.85 23.20 -5.27
C LEU A 87 -23.11 23.24 -6.77
N THR A 88 -22.09 22.89 -7.57
CA THR A 88 -22.18 22.87 -9.03
C THR A 88 -22.14 21.45 -9.58
N LEU A 89 -22.75 21.23 -10.74
CA LEU A 89 -22.75 19.91 -11.41
C LEU A 89 -21.33 19.50 -11.82
N GLU A 90 -20.53 20.47 -12.25
CA GLU A 90 -19.14 20.26 -12.63
C GLU A 90 -18.30 19.79 -11.44
N SER A 91 -18.54 20.34 -10.26
CA SER A 91 -17.85 19.96 -9.02
C SER A 91 -18.16 18.49 -8.63
N ILE A 92 -19.41 18.05 -8.84
CA ILE A 92 -19.80 16.65 -8.59
C ILE A 92 -19.13 15.70 -9.58
N LEU A 93 -19.15 16.03 -10.87
CA LEU A 93 -18.49 15.23 -11.91
C LEU A 93 -16.98 15.13 -11.68
N TYR A 94 -16.37 16.24 -11.30
CA TYR A 94 -14.95 16.28 -10.96
C TYR A 94 -14.64 15.42 -9.72
N GLY A 95 -15.47 15.51 -8.69
CA GLY A 95 -15.38 14.68 -7.49
C GLY A 95 -15.51 13.19 -7.79
N LEU A 96 -16.44 12.82 -8.67
CA LEU A 96 -16.60 11.44 -9.12
C LEU A 96 -15.38 10.95 -9.91
N GLY A 97 -14.85 11.78 -10.81
CA GLY A 97 -13.62 11.48 -11.55
C GLY A 97 -12.42 11.27 -10.62
N ALA A 98 -12.24 12.14 -9.64
CA ALA A 98 -11.19 12.03 -8.63
C ALA A 98 -11.35 10.77 -7.77
N ALA A 99 -12.56 10.40 -7.37
CA ALA A 99 -12.86 9.19 -6.64
C ALA A 99 -12.54 7.93 -7.46
N CYS A 100 -12.93 7.89 -8.74
CA CYS A 100 -12.60 6.79 -9.66
C CYS A 100 -11.09 6.65 -9.86
N LYS A 101 -10.39 7.77 -10.03
CA LYS A 101 -8.93 7.81 -10.16
C LYS A 101 -8.24 7.25 -8.94
N LEU A 102 -8.61 7.71 -7.75
CA LEU A 102 -8.08 7.22 -6.49
C LEU A 102 -8.32 5.72 -6.32
N ALA A 103 -9.52 5.25 -6.59
CA ALA A 103 -9.88 3.84 -6.49
C ALA A 103 -9.08 2.97 -7.46
N ALA A 104 -8.93 3.39 -8.71
CA ALA A 104 -8.15 2.67 -9.71
C ALA A 104 -6.68 2.56 -9.30
N VAL A 105 -6.07 3.66 -8.84
CA VAL A 105 -4.68 3.69 -8.36
C VAL A 105 -4.49 2.76 -7.17
N LEU A 106 -5.38 2.79 -6.17
CA LEU A 106 -5.30 1.92 -4.99
C LEU A 106 -5.44 0.44 -5.35
N LEU A 107 -6.32 0.09 -6.30
CA LEU A 107 -6.44 -1.29 -6.78
C LEU A 107 -5.19 -1.77 -7.50
N TRP A 108 -4.57 -0.91 -8.31
CA TRP A 108 -3.31 -1.23 -8.98
C TRP A 108 -2.17 -1.37 -7.99
N PHE A 109 -2.06 -0.49 -6.97
CA PHE A 109 -1.06 -0.62 -5.90
C PHE A 109 -1.24 -1.90 -5.09
N ARG A 110 -2.48 -2.25 -4.75
CA ARG A 110 -2.77 -3.51 -4.06
C ARG A 110 -2.33 -4.72 -4.87
N SER A 111 -2.62 -4.71 -6.17
CA SER A 111 -2.21 -5.78 -7.08
C SER A 111 -0.69 -5.84 -7.24
N LEU A 112 -0.03 -4.69 -7.33
CA LEU A 112 1.42 -4.56 -7.34
C LEU A 112 2.05 -5.19 -6.08
N SER A 113 1.54 -4.85 -4.89
CA SER A 113 2.05 -5.37 -3.62
C SER A 113 1.94 -6.90 -3.49
N GLU A 114 0.95 -7.52 -4.10
CA GLU A 114 0.81 -8.98 -4.11
C GLU A 114 1.71 -9.67 -5.14
N VAL A 115 1.98 -9.02 -6.27
CA VAL A 115 2.80 -9.58 -7.36
C VAL A 115 4.28 -9.35 -7.11
N LEU A 116 4.65 -8.19 -6.56
CA LEU A 116 6.00 -7.84 -6.14
C LEU A 116 6.24 -8.33 -4.70
N THR A 117 6.63 -9.60 -4.59
CA THR A 117 7.08 -10.17 -3.31
C THR A 117 8.41 -9.54 -2.88
N THR A 118 8.73 -9.65 -1.59
CA THR A 118 9.98 -9.14 -1.00
C THR A 118 11.22 -9.62 -1.76
N ASP A 119 11.26 -10.90 -2.15
CA ASP A 119 12.38 -11.48 -2.92
C ASP A 119 12.56 -10.81 -4.29
N LYS A 120 11.46 -10.46 -4.96
CA LYS A 120 11.48 -9.77 -6.24
C LYS A 120 11.99 -8.33 -6.10
N ILE A 121 11.64 -7.67 -5.00
CA ILE A 121 12.12 -6.32 -4.68
C ILE A 121 13.63 -6.35 -4.43
N VAL A 122 14.12 -7.30 -3.62
CA VAL A 122 15.55 -7.49 -3.39
C VAL A 122 16.31 -7.75 -4.69
N TYR A 123 15.76 -8.61 -5.55
CA TYR A 123 16.36 -8.87 -6.86
C TYR A 123 16.44 -7.61 -7.73
N LEU A 124 15.38 -6.80 -7.74
CA LEU A 124 15.30 -5.58 -8.53
C LEU A 124 16.36 -4.55 -8.08
N PHE A 125 16.42 -4.31 -6.76
CA PHE A 125 17.37 -3.37 -6.17
C PHE A 125 18.80 -3.90 -6.19
N GLY A 126 19.01 -5.20 -5.96
CA GLY A 126 20.32 -5.83 -5.96
C GLY A 126 21.02 -5.76 -7.31
N LYS A 127 20.26 -5.79 -8.41
CA LYS A 127 20.84 -5.63 -9.76
C LYS A 127 21.25 -4.19 -10.04
N THR A 128 20.49 -3.21 -9.55
CA THR A 128 20.75 -1.78 -9.83
C THR A 128 21.73 -1.17 -8.82
N PHE A 129 21.61 -1.57 -7.55
CA PHE A 129 22.45 -1.09 -6.44
C PHE A 129 22.91 -2.29 -5.60
N PRO A 130 24.07 -2.91 -5.92
CA PRO A 130 24.53 -4.14 -5.24
C PRO A 130 24.62 -4.03 -3.73
N VAL A 131 25.08 -2.88 -3.22
CA VAL A 131 25.19 -2.62 -1.76
C VAL A 131 23.83 -2.62 -1.09
N LEU A 132 22.81 -1.96 -1.71
CA LEU A 132 21.45 -1.97 -1.19
C LEU A 132 20.81 -3.36 -1.25
N GLY A 133 21.08 -4.12 -2.31
CA GLY A 133 20.62 -5.50 -2.44
C GLY A 133 21.17 -6.40 -1.33
N LEU A 134 22.45 -6.24 -1.01
CA LEU A 134 23.10 -6.98 0.07
C LEU A 134 22.51 -6.60 1.43
N LEU A 135 22.36 -5.31 1.72
CA LEU A 135 21.73 -4.82 2.95
C LEU A 135 20.30 -5.32 3.11
N LEU A 136 19.49 -5.23 2.04
CA LEU A 136 18.10 -5.72 2.05
C LEU A 136 18.03 -7.23 2.30
N SER A 137 18.93 -8.00 1.66
CA SER A 137 19.00 -9.45 1.89
C SER A 137 19.31 -9.79 3.34
N MET A 138 20.25 -9.07 3.95
CA MET A 138 20.59 -9.22 5.37
C MET A 138 19.40 -8.88 6.27
N ILE A 139 18.75 -7.75 6.04
CA ILE A 139 17.57 -7.33 6.83
C ILE A 139 16.46 -8.37 6.75
N ILE A 140 16.15 -8.88 5.54
CA ILE A 140 15.09 -9.88 5.35
C ILE A 140 15.42 -11.20 6.04
N ALA A 141 16.68 -11.63 6.00
CA ALA A 141 17.14 -12.81 6.72
C ALA A 141 17.10 -12.63 8.26
N PHE A 142 17.22 -11.37 8.71
CA PHE A 142 17.19 -11.03 10.12
C PHE A 142 15.78 -11.03 10.75
N ILE A 143 14.75 -10.64 9.95
CA ILE A 143 13.36 -10.58 10.43
C ILE A 143 12.86 -11.87 11.09
N PRO A 144 13.01 -13.08 10.47
CA PRO A 144 12.53 -14.31 11.09
C PRO A 144 13.31 -14.67 12.37
N LYS A 145 14.60 -14.32 12.45
CA LYS A 145 15.40 -14.51 13.66
C LYS A 145 14.86 -13.63 14.81
N MET A 146 14.64 -12.34 14.55
CA MET A 146 14.04 -11.44 15.53
C MET A 146 12.64 -11.85 15.96
N GLN A 147 11.80 -12.31 15.03
CA GLN A 147 10.46 -12.82 15.36
C GLN A 147 10.52 -14.03 16.28
N LYS A 148 11.46 -14.95 16.06
CA LYS A 148 11.66 -16.10 16.94
C LYS A 148 12.07 -15.65 18.35
N LYS A 149 13.09 -14.80 18.48
CA LYS A 149 13.55 -14.26 19.76
C LYS A 149 12.43 -13.49 20.49
N LEU A 150 11.69 -12.64 19.76
CA LEU A 150 10.54 -11.93 20.33
C LEU A 150 9.48 -12.90 20.86
N ARG A 151 9.22 -13.98 20.16
CA ARG A 151 8.30 -15.05 20.61
C ARG A 151 8.82 -15.72 21.89
N ASP A 152 10.10 -16.05 21.95
CA ASP A 152 10.71 -16.69 23.11
C ASP A 152 10.67 -15.77 24.34
N ILE A 153 10.96 -14.47 24.19
CA ILE A 153 10.84 -13.47 25.24
C ILE A 153 9.39 -13.34 25.71
N THR A 154 8.43 -13.30 24.78
CA THR A 154 7.00 -13.17 25.13
C THR A 154 6.44 -14.43 25.77
N LEU A 155 6.98 -15.59 25.48
CA LEU A 155 6.63 -16.86 26.17
C LEU A 155 7.18 -16.88 27.59
N ALA A 156 8.40 -16.36 27.80
CA ALA A 156 9.04 -16.31 29.13
C ALA A 156 8.45 -15.25 30.06
N ARG A 157 8.14 -14.05 29.53
CA ARG A 157 7.69 -12.89 30.31
C ARG A 157 6.19 -12.59 30.21
N GLY A 158 5.45 -13.29 29.35
CA GLY A 158 4.06 -12.99 29.02
C GLY A 158 3.93 -11.88 27.96
N LYS A 159 2.70 -11.72 27.46
CA LYS A 159 2.39 -10.65 26.49
C LYS A 159 2.39 -9.30 27.19
N ALA A 160 2.98 -8.29 26.55
CA ALA A 160 2.93 -6.92 27.04
C ALA A 160 1.47 -6.45 27.20
N GLN A 161 1.08 -6.14 28.43
CA GLN A 161 -0.24 -5.57 28.74
C GLN A 161 -0.17 -4.04 28.86
N ASN A 162 1.02 -3.51 29.16
CA ASN A 162 1.30 -2.09 29.33
C ASN A 162 2.48 -1.64 28.47
N LEU A 163 2.51 -0.35 28.15
CA LEU A 163 3.58 0.30 27.38
C LEU A 163 4.97 0.06 27.99
N LYS A 164 5.07 0.09 29.33
CA LYS A 164 6.31 -0.18 30.07
C LYS A 164 6.82 -1.60 29.82
N GLN A 165 5.95 -2.60 29.90
CA GLN A 165 6.32 -3.99 29.59
C GLN A 165 6.72 -4.18 28.13
N GLY A 166 6.11 -3.44 27.19
CA GLY A 166 6.52 -3.41 25.79
C GLY A 166 7.95 -2.89 25.62
N ILE A 167 8.29 -1.82 26.31
CA ILE A 167 9.65 -1.24 26.31
C ILE A 167 10.67 -2.23 26.91
N ASP A 168 10.33 -2.91 28.00
CA ASP A 168 11.20 -3.90 28.64
C ASP A 168 11.45 -5.11 27.71
N ILE A 169 10.45 -5.56 26.95
CA ILE A 169 10.61 -6.63 25.95
C ILE A 169 11.53 -6.16 24.82
N LEU A 170 11.32 -4.93 24.31
CA LEU A 170 12.17 -4.36 23.27
C LEU A 170 13.62 -4.19 23.73
N SER A 171 13.83 -3.67 24.94
CA SER A 171 15.20 -3.51 25.49
C SER A 171 15.91 -4.86 25.62
N THR A 172 15.21 -5.91 26.09
CA THR A 172 15.75 -7.26 26.17
C THR A 172 16.11 -7.82 24.80
N LEU A 173 15.24 -7.58 23.79
CA LEU A 173 15.49 -8.01 22.43
C LEU A 173 16.74 -7.34 21.84
N ILE A 174 16.88 -6.02 22.03
CA ILE A 174 18.05 -5.27 21.57
C ILE A 174 19.32 -5.75 22.26
N THR A 175 19.28 -6.00 23.56
CA THR A 175 20.43 -6.50 24.30
C THR A 175 20.88 -7.86 23.76
N TRP A 176 19.97 -8.78 23.53
CA TRP A 176 20.28 -10.09 22.94
C TRP A 176 20.84 -10.01 21.51
N GLU A 177 20.35 -9.06 20.72
CA GLU A 177 20.88 -8.85 19.37
C GLU A 177 22.30 -8.25 19.39
N LEU A 178 22.59 -7.35 20.33
CA LEU A 178 23.93 -6.80 20.49
C LEU A 178 24.91 -7.85 21.00
N GLU A 179 24.48 -8.71 21.92
CA GLU A 179 25.29 -9.83 22.43
C GLU A 179 25.63 -10.85 21.32
N ASP A 180 24.60 -11.27 20.54
CA ASP A 180 24.81 -12.14 19.38
C ASP A 180 25.74 -11.50 18.33
N ALA A 181 25.62 -10.18 18.10
CA ALA A 181 26.47 -9.49 17.15
C ALA A 181 27.92 -9.41 17.63
N ALA A 182 28.14 -9.21 18.93
CA ALA A 182 29.47 -9.23 19.54
C ALA A 182 30.10 -10.63 19.47
N GLU A 183 29.34 -11.68 19.79
CA GLU A 183 29.82 -13.07 19.71
C GLU A 183 30.15 -13.48 18.25
N GLN A 184 29.37 -13.02 17.27
CA GLN A 184 29.69 -13.23 15.86
C GLN A 184 30.95 -12.49 15.44
N ALA A 185 31.18 -11.27 15.94
CA ALA A 185 32.40 -10.52 15.62
C ALA A 185 33.65 -11.19 16.23
N ASP A 186 33.55 -11.72 17.44
CA ASP A 186 34.65 -12.43 18.10
C ASP A 186 34.97 -13.79 17.42
N SER A 187 34.02 -14.36 16.69
CA SER A 187 34.19 -15.64 15.99
C SER A 187 34.83 -15.51 14.60
N MET A 188 35.00 -14.29 14.07
CA MET A 188 35.62 -13.99 12.78
C MET A 188 37.10 -13.65 12.90
#